data_e48964eff2e67d947d86f1de17626201
#
_entry.id   e48964eff2e67d947d86f1de17626201
#
_cell.length_a   1.000
_cell.length_b   1.000
_cell.length_c   1.000
_cell.angle_alpha   90.00
_cell.angle_beta   90.00
_cell.angle_gamma   90.00
#
_symmetry.space_group_name_H-M   'P 1'
#
loop_
_entity.id
_entity.type
_entity.pdbx_description
1 polymer ?
#
loop_
_entity_poly.entity_id
_entity_poly.type
_entity_poly.pdbx_seq_one_letter_code
_entity_poly.pdbx_strand_id
1 'polypeptide(L)'
;MRNVLLIIVFLILTASWAFGQSAEIHKAAYNGDIVKVRELLKKRVNPDERDSFGGTALHAAMFQKNMKIVQLLLEHGFDVNAIGPQNGYTPLHDAVWADNFEAVKILLDKGARTNIKGKDELTPYAKAKQEGRKELVKYFESRGIKE
;
A
#
# COMPACT_ATOMS: atom_id res chain seq x y z
N MET A 1 -35.75 -11.74 22.19
CA MET A 1 -35.38 -10.33 21.92
C MET A 1 -34.08 -9.91 22.63
N ARG A 2 -33.86 -10.25 23.92
CA ARG A 2 -32.65 -9.82 24.69
C ARG A 2 -31.32 -10.33 24.12
N ASN A 3 -31.29 -11.58 23.58
CA ASN A 3 -30.05 -12.15 23.01
C ASN A 3 -29.67 -11.58 21.64
N VAL A 4 -30.64 -11.15 20.83
CA VAL A 4 -30.39 -10.52 19.53
C VAL A 4 -29.77 -9.13 19.73
N LEU A 5 -30.22 -8.38 20.73
CA LEU A 5 -29.68 -7.06 21.05
C LEU A 5 -28.22 -7.16 21.53
N LEU A 6 -27.89 -8.16 22.33
CA LEU A 6 -26.50 -8.43 22.78
C LEU A 6 -25.57 -8.81 21.62
N ILE A 7 -26.06 -9.60 20.67
CA ILE A 7 -25.29 -9.98 19.48
C ILE A 7 -25.05 -8.76 18.59
N ILE A 8 -26.05 -7.91 18.39
CA ILE A 8 -25.92 -6.68 17.58
C ILE A 8 -24.95 -5.70 18.23
N VAL A 9 -25.04 -5.50 19.55
CA VAL A 9 -24.11 -4.63 20.29
C VAL A 9 -22.68 -5.17 20.23
N PHE A 10 -22.48 -6.49 20.34
CA PHE A 10 -21.18 -7.12 20.22
C PHE A 10 -20.60 -6.96 18.81
N LEU A 11 -21.41 -7.13 17.75
CA LEU A 11 -21.01 -6.92 16.36
C LEU A 11 -20.66 -5.46 16.07
N ILE A 12 -21.40 -4.50 16.63
CA ILE A 12 -21.09 -3.06 16.46
C ILE A 12 -19.79 -2.69 17.17
N LEU A 13 -19.56 -3.20 18.37
CA LEU A 13 -18.32 -2.96 19.12
C LEU A 13 -17.10 -3.56 18.43
N THR A 14 -17.23 -4.78 17.87
CA THR A 14 -16.13 -5.41 17.13
C THR A 14 -15.84 -4.73 15.81
N ALA A 15 -16.86 -4.27 15.09
CA ALA A 15 -16.70 -3.51 13.84
C ALA A 15 -16.06 -2.14 14.10
N SER A 16 -16.47 -1.43 15.14
CA SER A 16 -15.88 -0.14 15.52
C SER A 16 -14.42 -0.26 15.96
N TRP A 17 -14.07 -1.36 16.63
CA TRP A 17 -12.69 -1.64 17.04
C TRP A 17 -11.79 -2.00 15.85
N ALA A 18 -12.30 -2.79 14.90
CA ALA A 18 -11.58 -3.13 13.66
C ALA A 18 -11.31 -1.88 12.81
N PHE A 19 -12.29 -0.97 12.69
CA PHE A 19 -12.15 0.26 11.92
C PHE A 19 -11.08 1.20 12.49
N GLY A 20 -10.96 1.27 13.82
CA GLY A 20 -9.92 2.06 14.48
C GLY A 20 -8.50 1.53 14.23
N GLN A 21 -8.33 0.20 14.13
CA GLN A 21 -7.02 -0.43 13.91
C GLN A 21 -6.53 -0.25 12.47
N SER A 22 -7.43 -0.18 11.52
CA SER A 22 -7.12 0.06 10.12
C SER A 22 -6.50 1.43 9.89
N ALA A 23 -7.13 2.47 10.38
CA ALA A 23 -6.56 3.82 10.28
C ALA A 23 -5.17 3.92 10.95
N GLU A 24 -4.93 3.16 12.02
CA GLU A 24 -3.65 3.13 12.71
C GLU A 24 -2.54 2.49 11.88
N ILE A 25 -2.82 1.39 11.14
CA ILE A 25 -1.76 0.73 10.35
C ILE A 25 -1.33 1.59 9.16
N HIS A 26 -2.25 2.30 8.52
CA HIS A 26 -1.93 3.25 7.46
C HIS A 26 -1.03 4.37 7.97
N LYS A 27 -1.39 4.97 9.10
CA LYS A 27 -0.60 6.02 9.75
C LYS A 27 0.78 5.51 10.18
N ALA A 28 0.85 4.33 10.80
CA ALA A 28 2.11 3.72 11.22
C ALA A 28 3.02 3.40 10.02
N ALA A 29 2.44 2.89 8.92
CA ALA A 29 3.15 2.60 7.69
C ALA A 29 3.70 3.87 7.03
N TYR A 30 2.89 4.93 6.94
CA TYR A 30 3.30 6.23 6.40
C TYR A 30 4.43 6.87 7.22
N ASN A 31 4.33 6.81 8.55
CA ASN A 31 5.32 7.42 9.47
C ASN A 31 6.61 6.60 9.62
N GLY A 32 6.67 5.39 9.07
CA GLY A 32 7.83 4.52 9.23
C GLY A 32 7.94 3.86 10.62
N ASP A 33 6.84 3.81 11.39
CA ASP A 33 6.80 3.21 12.73
C ASP A 33 6.69 1.68 12.65
N ILE A 34 7.84 1.04 12.53
CA ILE A 34 7.93 -0.43 12.41
C ILE A 34 7.43 -1.16 13.66
N VAL A 35 7.56 -0.55 14.84
CA VAL A 35 7.13 -1.18 16.10
C VAL A 35 5.60 -1.26 16.10
N LYS A 36 4.95 -0.15 15.78
CA LYS A 36 3.49 -0.10 15.70
C LYS A 36 2.94 -0.96 14.58
N VAL A 37 3.57 -0.97 13.40
CA VAL A 37 3.20 -1.87 12.29
C VAL A 37 3.23 -3.33 12.74
N ARG A 38 4.31 -3.79 13.40
CA ARG A 38 4.40 -5.16 13.91
C ARG A 38 3.32 -5.50 14.94
N GLU A 39 3.03 -4.57 15.85
CA GLU A 39 1.96 -4.73 16.84
C GLU A 39 0.60 -4.95 16.17
N LEU A 40 0.28 -4.10 15.18
CA LEU A 40 -0.99 -4.13 14.47
C LEU A 40 -1.14 -5.39 13.60
N LEU A 41 -0.08 -5.81 12.92
CA LEU A 41 -0.08 -7.03 12.12
C LEU A 41 -0.34 -8.29 12.97
N LYS A 42 0.14 -8.34 14.22
CA LYS A 42 -0.18 -9.43 15.17
C LYS A 42 -1.69 -9.50 15.49
N LYS A 43 -2.41 -8.39 15.38
CA LYS A 43 -3.87 -8.32 15.59
C LYS A 43 -4.67 -8.69 14.36
N ARG A 44 -4.03 -9.21 13.31
CA ARG A 44 -4.65 -9.66 12.05
C ARG A 44 -5.51 -8.59 11.38
N VAL A 45 -4.94 -7.39 11.21
CA VAL A 45 -5.59 -6.33 10.41
C VAL A 45 -5.88 -6.83 9.00
N ASN A 46 -6.98 -6.36 8.42
CA ASN A 46 -7.36 -6.71 7.07
C ASN A 46 -6.41 -6.02 6.05
N PRO A 47 -5.65 -6.78 5.21
CA PRO A 47 -4.74 -6.19 4.22
C PRO A 47 -5.44 -5.38 3.14
N ASP A 48 -6.72 -5.66 2.87
CA ASP A 48 -7.52 -4.98 1.84
C ASP A 48 -8.19 -3.71 2.35
N GLU A 49 -8.03 -3.41 3.64
CA GLU A 49 -8.65 -2.22 4.21
C GLU A 49 -8.03 -0.95 3.66
N ARG A 50 -8.89 0.04 3.44
CA ARG A 50 -8.55 1.29 2.75
C ARG A 50 -8.62 2.47 3.72
N ASP A 51 -7.71 3.40 3.57
CA ASP A 51 -7.78 4.70 4.25
C ASP A 51 -8.79 5.65 3.57
N SER A 52 -8.90 6.87 4.08
CA SER A 52 -9.77 7.90 3.51
C SER A 52 -9.40 8.32 2.08
N PHE A 53 -8.18 8.01 1.63
CA PHE A 53 -7.71 8.23 0.26
C PHE A 53 -7.88 7.00 -0.63
N GLY A 54 -8.42 5.90 -0.09
CA GLY A 54 -8.65 4.65 -0.79
C GLY A 54 -7.39 3.80 -0.99
N GLY A 55 -6.27 4.17 -0.37
CA GLY A 55 -5.04 3.38 -0.38
C GLY A 55 -5.04 2.27 0.69
N THR A 56 -4.26 1.22 0.49
CA THR A 56 -3.91 0.26 1.55
C THR A 56 -2.71 0.77 2.36
N ALA A 57 -2.41 0.13 3.48
CA ALA A 57 -1.20 0.48 4.24
C ALA A 57 0.09 0.29 3.42
N LEU A 58 0.07 -0.58 2.38
CA LEU A 58 1.19 -0.71 1.46
C LEU A 58 1.38 0.54 0.58
N HIS A 59 0.29 1.19 0.11
CA HIS A 59 0.39 2.49 -0.57
C HIS A 59 1.01 3.55 0.36
N ALA A 60 0.53 3.62 1.60
CA ALA A 60 1.08 4.56 2.59
C ALA A 60 2.57 4.34 2.86
N ALA A 61 3.03 3.08 2.86
CA ALA A 61 4.44 2.74 3.08
C ALA A 61 5.38 3.19 1.95
N MET A 62 4.88 3.61 0.80
CA MET A 62 5.72 4.09 -0.30
C MET A 62 6.36 5.44 -0.02
N PHE A 63 5.79 6.22 0.90
CA PHE A 63 6.24 7.58 1.23
C PHE A 63 7.28 7.66 2.36
N GLN A 64 7.71 6.52 2.89
CA GLN A 64 8.72 6.46 3.95
C GLN A 64 9.93 5.61 3.52
N LYS A 65 11.04 5.66 4.29
CA LYS A 65 12.32 5.03 3.91
C LYS A 65 12.61 3.70 4.61
N ASN A 66 11.78 3.26 5.54
CA ASN A 66 12.00 1.99 6.24
C ASN A 66 11.43 0.80 5.45
N MET A 67 12.21 0.29 4.53
CA MET A 67 11.79 -0.80 3.62
C MET A 67 11.43 -2.10 4.36
N LYS A 68 11.82 -2.28 5.61
CA LYS A 68 11.35 -3.42 6.43
C LYS A 68 9.83 -3.40 6.63
N ILE A 69 9.20 -2.22 6.63
CA ILE A 69 7.75 -2.09 6.70
C ILE A 69 7.11 -2.61 5.42
N VAL A 70 7.64 -2.24 4.25
CA VAL A 70 7.15 -2.73 2.95
C VAL A 70 7.23 -4.26 2.91
N GLN A 71 8.37 -4.84 3.31
CA GLN A 71 8.54 -6.28 3.37
C GLN A 71 7.54 -6.95 4.31
N LEU A 72 7.36 -6.42 5.52
CA LEU A 72 6.42 -6.94 6.51
C LEU A 72 4.97 -6.93 6.00
N LEU A 73 4.55 -5.84 5.37
CA LEU A 73 3.20 -5.75 4.81
C LEU A 73 2.97 -6.80 3.72
N LEU A 74 3.94 -6.96 2.81
CA LEU A 74 3.86 -7.97 1.75
C LEU A 74 3.87 -9.41 2.32
N GLU A 75 4.67 -9.69 3.35
CA GLU A 75 4.69 -10.98 4.05
C GLU A 75 3.37 -11.30 4.76
N HIS A 76 2.60 -10.27 5.14
CA HIS A 76 1.28 -10.43 5.77
C HIS A 76 0.10 -10.35 4.80
N GLY A 77 0.37 -10.51 3.49
CA GLY A 77 -0.65 -10.69 2.47
C GLY A 77 -1.23 -9.39 1.88
N PHE A 78 -0.58 -8.24 2.11
CA PHE A 78 -0.97 -7.02 1.39
C PHE A 78 -0.69 -7.18 -0.11
N ASP A 79 -1.72 -6.93 -0.92
CA ASP A 79 -1.62 -7.09 -2.37
C ASP A 79 -0.65 -6.05 -2.97
N VAL A 80 0.43 -6.56 -3.57
CA VAL A 80 1.45 -5.74 -4.25
C VAL A 80 0.87 -4.93 -5.43
N ASN A 81 -0.28 -5.37 -5.97
CA ASN A 81 -0.97 -4.76 -7.09
C ASN A 81 -2.31 -4.11 -6.70
N ALA A 82 -2.55 -3.89 -5.41
CA ALA A 82 -3.77 -3.23 -4.97
C ALA A 82 -3.97 -1.89 -5.71
N ILE A 83 -5.18 -1.63 -6.19
CA ILE A 83 -5.49 -0.41 -6.96
C ILE A 83 -6.23 0.58 -6.05
N GLY A 84 -5.70 1.78 -5.91
CA GLY A 84 -6.37 2.90 -5.24
C GLY A 84 -7.56 3.40 -6.08
N PRO A 85 -8.79 3.41 -5.55
CA PRO A 85 -9.98 3.72 -6.34
C PRO A 85 -10.07 5.18 -6.79
N GLN A 86 -9.36 6.10 -6.13
CA GLN A 86 -9.42 7.53 -6.45
C GLN A 86 -8.62 7.88 -7.71
N ASN A 87 -7.39 7.39 -7.81
CA ASN A 87 -6.45 7.70 -8.89
C ASN A 87 -6.09 6.50 -9.78
N GLY A 88 -6.52 5.29 -9.43
CA GLY A 88 -6.16 4.07 -10.14
C GLY A 88 -4.72 3.61 -9.91
N TYR A 89 -4.02 4.22 -8.97
CA TYR A 89 -2.62 3.91 -8.71
C TYR A 89 -2.44 2.61 -7.91
N THR A 90 -1.37 1.91 -8.23
CA THR A 90 -0.85 0.79 -7.44
C THR A 90 0.27 1.31 -6.51
N PRO A 91 0.70 0.51 -5.51
CA PRO A 91 1.88 0.87 -4.71
C PRO A 91 3.13 1.20 -5.56
N LEU A 92 3.27 0.57 -6.74
CA LEU A 92 4.37 0.87 -7.65
C LEU A 92 4.29 2.29 -8.25
N HIS A 93 3.09 2.80 -8.56
CA HIS A 93 2.91 4.18 -8.98
C HIS A 93 3.27 5.17 -7.86
N ASP A 94 2.82 4.87 -6.63
CA ASP A 94 3.11 5.71 -5.47
C ASP A 94 4.61 5.73 -5.14
N ALA A 95 5.29 4.58 -5.24
CA ALA A 95 6.74 4.49 -5.07
C ALA A 95 7.50 5.33 -6.11
N VAL A 96 7.04 5.33 -7.37
CA VAL A 96 7.58 6.17 -8.43
C VAL A 96 7.35 7.64 -8.15
N TRP A 97 6.14 8.00 -7.75
CA TRP A 97 5.80 9.38 -7.42
C TRP A 97 6.62 9.90 -6.24
N ALA A 98 6.80 9.08 -5.20
CA ALA A 98 7.63 9.40 -4.03
C ALA A 98 9.15 9.37 -4.32
N ASP A 99 9.57 9.02 -5.54
CA ASP A 99 10.97 8.80 -5.90
C ASP A 99 11.68 7.79 -4.97
N ASN A 100 10.94 6.77 -4.55
CA ASN A 100 11.41 5.76 -3.62
C ASN A 100 11.99 4.56 -4.36
N PHE A 101 13.26 4.69 -4.76
CA PHE A 101 13.96 3.71 -5.57
C PHE A 101 13.99 2.30 -4.94
N GLU A 102 14.24 2.22 -3.63
CA GLU A 102 14.28 0.93 -2.93
C GLU A 102 12.91 0.27 -2.84
N ALA A 103 11.84 1.05 -2.66
CA ALA A 103 10.48 0.51 -2.72
C ALA A 103 10.16 -0.04 -4.12
N VAL A 104 10.51 0.69 -5.18
CA VAL A 104 10.35 0.21 -6.57
C VAL A 104 11.04 -1.13 -6.78
N LYS A 105 12.28 -1.29 -6.32
CA LYS A 105 13.01 -2.57 -6.41
C LYS A 105 12.27 -3.71 -5.72
N ILE A 106 11.90 -3.50 -4.45
CA ILE A 106 11.19 -4.51 -3.66
C ILE A 106 9.86 -4.90 -4.32
N LEU A 107 9.08 -3.92 -4.78
CA LEU A 107 7.80 -4.20 -5.41
C LEU A 107 7.95 -5.00 -6.70
N LEU A 108 8.92 -4.66 -7.56
CA LEU A 108 9.20 -5.41 -8.78
C LEU A 108 9.68 -6.85 -8.48
N ASP A 109 10.53 -7.03 -7.49
CA ASP A 109 11.00 -8.34 -7.05
C ASP A 109 9.88 -9.19 -6.43
N LYS A 110 8.83 -8.55 -5.91
CA LYS A 110 7.61 -9.19 -5.38
C LYS A 110 6.48 -9.31 -6.41
N GLY A 111 6.76 -9.08 -7.69
CA GLY A 111 5.83 -9.31 -8.79
C GLY A 111 4.85 -8.16 -9.04
N ALA A 112 5.22 -6.93 -8.70
CA ALA A 112 4.42 -5.77 -9.07
C ALA A 112 4.24 -5.70 -10.59
N ARG A 113 3.00 -5.55 -11.03
CA ARG A 113 2.65 -5.43 -12.44
C ARG A 113 2.97 -4.03 -12.93
N THR A 114 3.72 -3.98 -14.04
CA THR A 114 4.19 -2.71 -14.62
C THR A 114 3.27 -2.14 -15.69
N ASN A 115 2.27 -2.93 -16.12
CA ASN A 115 1.32 -2.58 -17.18
C ASN A 115 -0.01 -2.04 -16.68
N ILE A 116 -0.21 -1.90 -15.37
CA ILE A 116 -1.42 -1.28 -14.82
C ILE A 116 -1.31 0.23 -15.06
N LYS A 117 -2.38 0.82 -15.59
CA LYS A 117 -2.48 2.26 -15.81
C LYS A 117 -3.32 2.90 -14.71
N GLY A 118 -2.88 4.06 -14.25
CA GLY A 118 -3.70 4.94 -13.43
C GLY A 118 -4.87 5.54 -14.23
N LYS A 119 -5.71 6.33 -13.58
CA LYS A 119 -6.78 7.08 -14.27
C LYS A 119 -6.25 8.20 -15.18
N ASP A 120 -4.98 8.54 -15.03
CA ASP A 120 -4.21 9.42 -15.90
C ASP A 120 -3.64 8.70 -17.14
N GLU A 121 -4.05 7.43 -17.36
CA GLU A 121 -3.61 6.55 -18.44
C GLU A 121 -2.10 6.21 -18.43
N LEU A 122 -1.38 6.55 -17.36
CA LEU A 122 0.04 6.30 -17.25
C LEU A 122 0.32 4.98 -16.53
N THR A 123 1.30 4.22 -17.05
CA THR A 123 1.95 3.13 -16.33
C THR A 123 2.98 3.69 -15.34
N PRO A 124 3.47 2.90 -14.37
CA PRO A 124 4.54 3.34 -13.46
C PRO A 124 5.79 3.85 -14.22
N TYR A 125 6.15 3.18 -15.32
CA TYR A 125 7.27 3.64 -16.16
C TYR A 125 6.98 4.98 -16.84
N ALA A 126 5.80 5.12 -17.46
CA ALA A 126 5.40 6.38 -18.09
C ALA A 126 5.32 7.52 -17.05
N LYS A 127 4.86 7.21 -15.84
CA LYS A 127 4.86 8.15 -14.72
C LYS A 127 6.27 8.57 -14.33
N ALA A 128 7.22 7.64 -14.25
CA ALA A 128 8.63 7.97 -13.97
C ALA A 128 9.22 8.91 -15.02
N LYS A 129 8.89 8.73 -16.31
CA LYS A 129 9.29 9.63 -17.39
C LYS A 129 8.66 11.02 -17.23
N GLN A 130 7.36 11.08 -16.99
CA GLN A 130 6.63 12.32 -16.80
C GLN A 130 7.19 13.16 -15.64
N GLU A 131 7.48 12.49 -14.51
CA GLU A 131 8.02 13.12 -13.30
C GLU A 131 9.54 13.40 -13.38
N GLY A 132 10.20 13.02 -14.48
CA GLY A 132 11.63 13.23 -14.67
C GLY A 132 12.51 12.37 -13.74
N ARG A 133 12.04 11.23 -13.28
CA ARG A 133 12.75 10.30 -12.38
C ARG A 133 13.79 9.50 -13.16
N LYS A 134 14.88 10.11 -13.57
CA LYS A 134 15.87 9.56 -14.49
C LYS A 134 16.46 8.23 -14.03
N GLU A 135 16.72 8.07 -12.74
CA GLU A 135 17.27 6.82 -12.19
C GLU A 135 16.26 5.69 -12.23
N LEU A 136 15.00 5.97 -11.89
CA LEU A 136 13.93 4.99 -11.99
C LEU A 136 13.67 4.59 -13.43
N VAL A 137 13.69 5.55 -14.38
CA VAL A 137 13.54 5.25 -15.81
C VAL A 137 14.64 4.29 -16.27
N LYS A 138 15.92 4.59 -15.98
CA LYS A 138 17.04 3.71 -16.31
C LYS A 138 16.88 2.33 -15.67
N TYR A 139 16.42 2.26 -14.44
CA TYR A 139 16.20 1.00 -13.75
C TYR A 139 15.09 0.17 -14.40
N PHE A 140 13.95 0.76 -14.73
CA PHE A 140 12.88 0.09 -15.47
C PHE A 140 13.39 -0.44 -16.81
N GLU A 141 14.13 0.37 -17.58
CA GLU A 141 14.70 -0.01 -18.87
C GLU A 141 15.70 -1.17 -18.74
N SER A 142 16.53 -1.17 -17.69
CA SER A 142 17.48 -2.25 -17.41
C SER A 142 16.78 -3.57 -17.09
N ARG A 143 15.53 -3.53 -16.61
CA ARG A 143 14.67 -4.69 -16.36
C ARG A 143 13.81 -5.06 -17.58
N GLY A 144 14.02 -4.40 -18.73
CA GLY A 144 13.25 -4.62 -19.96
C GLY A 144 11.83 -4.03 -19.94
N ILE A 145 11.53 -3.17 -18.96
CA ILE A 145 10.23 -2.51 -18.81
C ILE A 145 10.27 -1.22 -19.62
N LYS A 146 9.49 -1.19 -20.70
CA LYS A 146 9.35 -0.05 -21.63
C LYS A 146 7.88 0.02 -21.99
N GLU A 147 7.17 1.00 -21.46
CA GLU A 147 5.71 1.21 -21.65
C GLU A 147 4.79 0.18 -21.00
#